data_e47de537aea41bf0802e5b8d44660cb7
#
_entry.id   e47de537aea41bf0802e5b8d44660cb7
#
_cell.length_a   1.000
_cell.length_b   1.000
_cell.length_c   1.000
_cell.angle_alpha   90.00
_cell.angle_beta   90.00
_cell.angle_gamma   90.00
#
_symmetry.space_group_name_H-M   'P 1'
#
loop_
_entity.id
_entity.type
_entity.pdbx_description
1 polymer ?
#
loop_
_entity_poly.entity_id
_entity_poly.type
_entity_poly.pdbx_seq_one_letter_code
_entity_poly.pdbx_strand_id
1 'polypeptide(L)'
;MPDLSTAIDGYLTYLHVERGLAPATIRAYRADLHDYEASRGVTRGWASSPDAAVGYLAARTRRGRRNDPGLAPSSLRRRAAALKGFYRFAYGEGLIGVDVAAHLDLPRPARLLPETLTVDETERLLEAASDIRARALLELLYAAGLRISEAINLDLEDLSRDGAFVRVIGKGDKERLVPVGEVALDWLTAWIDDPRAALVALHHVAPVRGGPLFLGDRGGRLARQQAWTAVKRAADGAGLTDRVSPHTLRHSFATHLLEGGADLRVVQELLGHASISTTQLYTHLTGERIRDVYSRAHPRA
;
A
#
# COMPACT_ATOMS: atom_id res chain seq x y z
N MET A 1 -34.61 9.82 -15.93
CA MET A 1 -33.16 9.76 -15.93
C MET A 1 -32.68 10.15 -14.54
N PRO A 2 -31.89 9.34 -13.82
CA PRO A 2 -31.42 9.69 -12.49
C PRO A 2 -30.50 10.92 -12.55
N ASP A 3 -30.42 11.66 -11.45
CA ASP A 3 -29.44 12.71 -11.31
C ASP A 3 -28.00 12.10 -11.20
N LEU A 4 -26.99 12.94 -11.30
CA LEU A 4 -25.60 12.47 -11.29
C LEU A 4 -25.23 11.81 -9.95
N SER A 5 -25.73 12.36 -8.83
CA SER A 5 -25.47 11.80 -7.49
C SER A 5 -26.01 10.39 -7.36
N THR A 6 -27.26 10.18 -7.71
CA THR A 6 -27.93 8.86 -7.70
C THR A 6 -27.19 7.86 -8.61
N ALA A 7 -26.76 8.29 -9.79
CA ALA A 7 -26.00 7.43 -10.70
C ALA A 7 -24.61 7.06 -10.15
N ILE A 8 -23.93 7.99 -9.48
CA ILE A 8 -22.66 7.74 -8.79
C ILE A 8 -22.84 6.72 -7.67
N ASP A 9 -23.86 6.88 -6.83
CA ASP A 9 -24.13 5.95 -5.74
C ASP A 9 -24.47 4.53 -6.25
N GLY A 10 -25.23 4.43 -7.34
CA GLY A 10 -25.50 3.18 -8.04
C GLY A 10 -24.20 2.50 -8.51
N TYR A 11 -23.32 3.26 -9.13
CA TYR A 11 -21.99 2.75 -9.55
C TYR A 11 -21.15 2.28 -8.38
N LEU A 12 -21.08 3.04 -7.29
CA LEU A 12 -20.31 2.66 -6.10
C LEU A 12 -20.87 1.39 -5.45
N THR A 13 -22.19 1.22 -5.46
CA THR A 13 -22.87 0.00 -5.01
C THR A 13 -22.51 -1.19 -5.91
N TYR A 14 -22.58 -1.03 -7.23
CA TYR A 14 -22.14 -2.03 -8.20
C TYR A 14 -20.69 -2.47 -7.96
N LEU A 15 -19.78 -1.50 -7.75
CA LEU A 15 -18.37 -1.82 -7.47
C LEU A 15 -18.20 -2.61 -6.17
N HIS A 16 -19.02 -2.33 -5.16
CA HIS A 16 -18.96 -3.03 -3.87
C HIS A 16 -19.54 -4.44 -3.97
N VAL A 17 -20.77 -4.54 -4.46
CA VAL A 17 -21.58 -5.78 -4.40
C VAL A 17 -21.17 -6.75 -5.51
N GLU A 18 -21.05 -6.27 -6.75
CA GLU A 18 -20.84 -7.16 -7.89
C GLU A 18 -19.37 -7.32 -8.26
N ARG A 19 -18.56 -6.27 -8.07
CA ARG A 19 -17.14 -6.32 -8.44
C ARG A 19 -16.21 -6.63 -7.25
N GLY A 20 -16.74 -6.66 -6.03
CA GLY A 20 -15.97 -6.99 -4.82
C GLY A 20 -14.73 -6.12 -4.59
N LEU A 21 -14.79 -4.82 -4.98
CA LEU A 21 -13.66 -3.92 -4.80
C LEU A 21 -13.42 -3.63 -3.32
N ALA A 22 -12.14 -3.49 -2.95
CA ALA A 22 -11.75 -3.18 -1.59
C ALA A 22 -12.36 -1.85 -1.11
N PRO A 23 -12.80 -1.76 0.17
CA PRO A 23 -13.42 -0.54 0.71
C PRO A 23 -12.58 0.73 0.54
N ALA A 24 -11.24 0.60 0.59
CA ALA A 24 -10.33 1.73 0.35
C ALA A 24 -10.40 2.26 -1.09
N THR A 25 -10.56 1.38 -2.09
CA THR A 25 -10.72 1.77 -3.50
C THR A 25 -12.06 2.47 -3.69
N ILE A 26 -13.14 1.94 -3.10
CA ILE A 26 -14.48 2.54 -3.18
C ILE A 26 -14.48 3.94 -2.55
N ARG A 27 -13.87 4.11 -1.37
CA ARG A 27 -13.72 5.44 -0.74
C ARG A 27 -12.97 6.43 -1.64
N ALA A 28 -11.88 5.97 -2.27
CA ALA A 28 -11.11 6.82 -3.17
C ALA A 28 -11.90 7.22 -4.42
N TYR A 29 -12.63 6.27 -5.03
CA TYR A 29 -13.49 6.55 -6.19
C TYR A 29 -14.67 7.44 -5.83
N ARG A 30 -15.28 7.23 -4.66
CA ARG A 30 -16.33 8.12 -4.13
C ARG A 30 -15.84 9.55 -4.06
N ALA A 31 -14.70 9.80 -3.42
CA ALA A 31 -14.12 11.13 -3.31
C ALA A 31 -13.84 11.77 -4.69
N ASP A 32 -13.32 10.99 -5.64
CA ASP A 32 -13.01 11.47 -6.98
C ASP A 32 -14.27 11.83 -7.78
N LEU A 33 -15.33 11.00 -7.68
CA LEU A 33 -16.59 11.22 -8.39
C LEU A 33 -17.40 12.37 -7.81
N HIS A 34 -17.43 12.54 -6.48
CA HIS A 34 -18.07 13.69 -5.85
C HIS A 34 -17.30 15.01 -6.13
N ASP A 35 -15.95 14.99 -6.23
CA ASP A 35 -15.20 16.16 -6.69
C ASP A 35 -15.53 16.53 -8.14
N TYR A 36 -15.76 15.53 -8.99
CA TYR A 36 -16.25 15.75 -10.34
C TYR A 36 -17.66 16.35 -10.34
N GLU A 37 -18.59 15.79 -9.58
CA GLU A 37 -19.95 16.29 -9.41
C GLU A 37 -19.95 17.74 -8.94
N ALA A 38 -19.21 18.06 -7.88
CA ALA A 38 -19.10 19.41 -7.33
C ALA A 38 -18.54 20.42 -8.35
N SER A 39 -17.61 19.98 -9.22
CA SER A 39 -17.03 20.83 -10.26
C SER A 39 -18.03 21.25 -11.35
N ARG A 40 -19.16 20.56 -11.46
CA ARG A 40 -20.17 20.79 -12.51
C ARG A 40 -21.27 21.78 -12.12
N GLY A 41 -21.44 22.03 -10.83
CA GLY A 41 -22.60 22.79 -10.35
C GLY A 41 -23.92 22.02 -10.56
N VAL A 42 -25.05 22.69 -10.42
CA VAL A 42 -26.39 22.09 -10.65
C VAL A 42 -26.57 21.83 -12.15
N THR A 43 -26.24 20.61 -12.61
CA THR A 43 -26.25 20.30 -14.04
C THR A 43 -27.29 19.25 -14.41
N ARG A 44 -28.28 19.70 -15.17
CA ARG A 44 -28.99 18.86 -16.13
C ARG A 44 -28.04 18.56 -17.28
N GLY A 45 -27.91 17.28 -17.70
CA GLY A 45 -27.17 16.93 -18.92
C GLY A 45 -25.76 16.35 -18.74
N TRP A 46 -25.47 15.74 -17.58
CA TRP A 46 -24.23 14.99 -17.39
C TRP A 46 -24.06 13.80 -18.37
N ALA A 47 -25.15 13.41 -19.00
CA ALA A 47 -25.31 12.22 -19.80
C ALA A 47 -25.24 12.46 -21.31
N SER A 48 -25.16 13.70 -21.77
CA SER A 48 -25.36 14.05 -23.19
C SER A 48 -24.09 14.36 -23.98
N SER A 49 -22.98 14.64 -23.30
CA SER A 49 -21.71 14.97 -23.99
C SER A 49 -20.49 14.54 -23.16
N PRO A 50 -19.42 14.04 -23.80
CA PRO A 50 -18.14 13.79 -23.15
C PRO A 50 -17.41 15.04 -22.68
N ASP A 51 -17.75 16.23 -23.22
CA ASP A 51 -17.01 17.48 -23.05
C ASP A 51 -16.79 17.85 -21.58
N ALA A 52 -17.78 17.62 -20.76
CA ALA A 52 -17.71 17.95 -19.35
C ALA A 52 -16.69 17.06 -18.57
N ALA A 53 -16.66 15.77 -18.87
CA ALA A 53 -15.72 14.84 -18.25
C ALA A 53 -14.30 15.06 -18.77
N VAL A 54 -14.16 15.28 -20.08
CA VAL A 54 -12.89 15.64 -20.74
C VAL A 54 -12.37 16.97 -20.20
N GLY A 55 -13.21 18.00 -20.15
CA GLY A 55 -12.87 19.33 -19.64
C GLY A 55 -12.46 19.31 -18.17
N TYR A 56 -13.14 18.51 -17.33
CA TYR A 56 -12.77 18.31 -15.93
C TYR A 56 -11.36 17.71 -15.79
N LEU A 57 -11.06 16.64 -16.53
CA LEU A 57 -9.73 16.03 -16.48
C LEU A 57 -8.65 16.97 -17.03
N ALA A 58 -8.94 17.67 -18.12
CA ALA A 58 -8.02 18.65 -18.69
C ALA A 58 -7.72 19.81 -17.74
N ALA A 59 -8.74 20.30 -17.01
CA ALA A 59 -8.54 21.35 -16.01
C ALA A 59 -7.64 20.89 -14.85
N ARG A 60 -7.73 19.63 -14.45
CA ARG A 60 -6.89 19.02 -13.39
C ARG A 60 -5.48 18.66 -13.86
N THR A 61 -5.25 18.54 -15.17
CA THR A 61 -3.93 18.30 -15.77
C THR A 61 -3.11 19.58 -15.87
N ARG A 62 -3.78 20.73 -16.04
CA ARG A 62 -3.09 22.02 -16.08
C ARG A 62 -2.53 22.32 -14.70
N ARG A 63 -1.21 22.47 -14.59
CA ARG A 63 -0.58 23.04 -13.40
C ARG A 63 -1.24 24.39 -13.16
N GLY A 64 -1.98 24.49 -12.06
CA GLY A 64 -2.75 25.67 -11.70
C GLY A 64 -1.88 26.89 -11.48
N ARG A 65 -2.54 28.03 -11.26
CA ARG A 65 -1.94 29.33 -10.91
C ARG A 65 -0.92 29.15 -9.78
N ARG A 66 -0.03 30.11 -9.63
CA ARG A 66 1.17 30.19 -8.77
C ARG A 66 1.12 29.52 -7.37
N ASN A 67 -0.04 29.11 -6.88
CA ASN A 67 -0.25 28.46 -5.56
C ASN A 67 -1.02 27.12 -5.62
N ASP A 68 -1.26 26.53 -6.80
CA ASP A 68 -1.89 25.22 -6.91
C ASP A 68 -0.91 24.25 -7.63
N PRO A 69 -0.26 23.33 -6.91
CA PRO A 69 0.72 22.43 -7.51
C PRO A 69 0.12 21.43 -8.50
N GLY A 70 -1.20 21.48 -8.73
CA GLY A 70 -1.92 20.50 -9.53
C GLY A 70 -1.97 19.12 -8.85
N LEU A 71 -2.71 18.20 -9.46
CA LEU A 71 -2.77 16.82 -8.96
C LEU A 71 -1.50 16.04 -9.33
N ALA A 72 -1.02 15.21 -8.43
CA ALA A 72 0.01 14.23 -8.74
C ALA A 72 -0.45 13.33 -9.91
N PRO A 73 0.44 12.91 -10.83
CA PRO A 73 0.08 12.08 -11.97
C PRO A 73 -0.68 10.80 -11.62
N SER A 74 -0.35 10.18 -10.49
CA SER A 74 -1.05 9.00 -9.96
C SER A 74 -2.49 9.31 -9.53
N SER A 75 -2.72 10.46 -8.91
CA SER A 75 -4.05 10.93 -8.52
C SER A 75 -4.91 11.28 -9.73
N LEU A 76 -4.33 11.94 -10.74
CA LEU A 76 -5.02 12.25 -11.99
C LEU A 76 -5.43 10.96 -12.71
N ARG A 77 -4.53 9.98 -12.79
CA ARG A 77 -4.81 8.68 -13.41
C ARG A 77 -5.92 7.92 -12.66
N ARG A 78 -5.92 7.93 -11.32
CA ARG A 78 -6.99 7.30 -10.53
C ARG A 78 -8.34 7.97 -10.79
N ARG A 79 -8.39 9.31 -10.83
CA ARG A 79 -9.62 10.07 -11.16
C ARG A 79 -10.13 9.75 -12.56
N ALA A 80 -9.23 9.72 -13.55
CA ALA A 80 -9.60 9.33 -14.91
C ALA A 80 -10.13 7.91 -14.98
N ALA A 81 -9.54 6.97 -14.23
CA ALA A 81 -10.01 5.60 -14.15
C ALA A 81 -11.40 5.49 -13.47
N ALA A 82 -11.62 6.23 -12.37
CA ALA A 82 -12.91 6.28 -11.70
C ALA A 82 -14.02 6.84 -12.62
N LEU A 83 -13.73 7.97 -13.31
CA LEU A 83 -14.66 8.55 -14.28
C LEU A 83 -14.94 7.64 -15.46
N LYS A 84 -13.90 7.06 -16.05
CA LYS A 84 -14.08 6.13 -17.18
C LYS A 84 -14.88 4.90 -16.78
N GLY A 85 -14.65 4.36 -15.58
CA GLY A 85 -15.41 3.25 -15.02
C GLY A 85 -16.87 3.62 -14.80
N PHE A 86 -17.14 4.78 -14.21
CA PHE A 86 -18.48 5.31 -13.97
C PHE A 86 -19.28 5.48 -15.29
N TYR A 87 -18.71 6.12 -16.29
CA TYR A 87 -19.38 6.35 -17.56
C TYR A 87 -19.59 5.05 -18.34
N ARG A 88 -18.68 4.08 -18.23
CA ARG A 88 -18.88 2.75 -18.82
C ARG A 88 -20.04 2.01 -18.16
N PHE A 89 -20.15 2.08 -16.83
CA PHE A 89 -21.28 1.54 -16.09
C PHE A 89 -22.58 2.23 -16.52
N ALA A 90 -22.61 3.57 -16.51
CA ALA A 90 -23.80 4.33 -16.86
C ALA A 90 -24.29 4.05 -18.30
N TYR A 91 -23.38 3.85 -19.24
CA TYR A 91 -23.71 3.46 -20.61
C TYR A 91 -24.23 2.03 -20.68
N GLY A 92 -23.57 1.10 -19.98
CA GLY A 92 -23.97 -0.32 -19.93
C GLY A 92 -25.36 -0.54 -19.30
N GLU A 93 -25.69 0.26 -18.26
CA GLU A 93 -27.02 0.24 -17.59
C GLU A 93 -28.07 1.05 -18.35
N GLY A 94 -27.74 1.62 -19.51
CA GLY A 94 -28.69 2.43 -20.29
C GLY A 94 -29.10 3.76 -19.64
N LEU A 95 -28.33 4.22 -18.63
CA LEU A 95 -28.58 5.52 -17.97
C LEU A 95 -28.25 6.70 -18.88
N ILE A 96 -27.37 6.49 -19.86
CA ILE A 96 -26.94 7.45 -20.86
C ILE A 96 -26.93 6.82 -22.26
N GLY A 97 -27.24 7.62 -23.28
CA GLY A 97 -27.28 7.17 -24.67
C GLY A 97 -25.95 7.35 -25.43
N VAL A 98 -24.93 7.95 -24.84
CA VAL A 98 -23.62 8.24 -25.46
C VAL A 98 -22.53 7.56 -24.68
N ASP A 99 -21.63 6.84 -25.36
CA ASP A 99 -20.43 6.25 -24.72
C ASP A 99 -19.38 7.33 -24.43
N VAL A 100 -19.57 8.03 -23.33
CA VAL A 100 -18.60 9.03 -22.83
C VAL A 100 -17.27 8.40 -22.48
N ALA A 101 -17.27 7.13 -22.02
CA ALA A 101 -16.04 6.44 -21.63
C ALA A 101 -15.06 6.22 -22.79
N ALA A 102 -15.57 6.08 -24.01
CA ALA A 102 -14.74 5.95 -25.21
C ALA A 102 -13.87 7.20 -25.46
N HIS A 103 -14.32 8.38 -25.02
CA HIS A 103 -13.65 9.67 -25.22
C HIS A 103 -12.73 10.07 -24.05
N LEU A 104 -12.66 9.23 -22.99
CA LEU A 104 -11.80 9.50 -21.83
C LEU A 104 -10.48 8.73 -21.98
N ASP A 105 -9.42 9.46 -22.33
CA ASP A 105 -8.09 8.90 -22.33
C ASP A 105 -7.52 8.81 -20.92
N LEU A 106 -7.02 7.62 -20.58
CA LEU A 106 -6.25 7.44 -19.35
C LEU A 106 -4.84 7.98 -19.55
N PRO A 107 -4.37 8.91 -18.70
CA PRO A 107 -2.99 9.36 -18.75
C PRO A 107 -2.05 8.12 -18.72
N ARG A 108 -1.15 8.04 -19.69
CA ARG A 108 -0.16 6.96 -19.72
C ARG A 108 0.71 7.07 -18.46
N PRO A 109 1.00 5.96 -17.76
CA PRO A 109 1.96 6.01 -16.68
C PRO A 109 3.29 6.47 -17.28
N ALA A 110 3.93 7.47 -16.67
CA ALA A 110 5.35 7.63 -16.90
C ALA A 110 5.99 6.28 -16.55
N ARG A 111 6.70 5.65 -17.49
CA ARG A 111 7.55 4.49 -17.23
C ARG A 111 8.78 4.97 -16.46
N LEU A 112 8.57 5.37 -15.22
CA LEU A 112 9.66 5.37 -14.26
C LEU A 112 9.88 3.89 -13.94
N LEU A 113 11.00 3.34 -14.37
CA LEU A 113 11.48 2.08 -13.83
C LEU A 113 11.47 2.27 -12.30
N PRO A 114 10.85 1.37 -11.53
CA PRO A 114 10.88 1.50 -10.08
C PRO A 114 12.36 1.54 -9.66
N GLU A 115 12.79 2.65 -9.08
CA GLU A 115 14.14 2.74 -8.55
C GLU A 115 14.23 1.83 -7.34
N THR A 116 15.07 0.81 -7.42
CA THR A 116 15.50 0.01 -6.28
C THR A 116 16.63 0.73 -5.57
N LEU A 117 16.73 0.56 -4.27
CA LEU A 117 17.92 0.94 -3.51
C LEU A 117 18.98 -0.14 -3.68
N THR A 118 20.24 0.23 -3.69
CA THR A 118 21.33 -0.72 -3.50
C THR A 118 21.35 -1.21 -2.05
N VAL A 119 22.14 -2.26 -1.76
CA VAL A 119 22.32 -2.75 -0.38
C VAL A 119 22.86 -1.63 0.51
N ASP A 120 23.89 -0.92 0.07
CA ASP A 120 24.51 0.20 0.80
C ASP A 120 23.54 1.37 1.02
N GLU A 121 22.70 1.70 0.04
CA GLU A 121 21.66 2.72 0.18
C GLU A 121 20.60 2.29 1.18
N THR A 122 20.26 1.00 1.19
CA THR A 122 19.32 0.42 2.15
C THR A 122 19.89 0.47 3.56
N GLU A 123 21.15 0.12 3.75
CA GLU A 123 21.83 0.21 5.06
C GLU A 123 21.84 1.64 5.58
N ARG A 124 22.26 2.61 4.76
CA ARG A 124 22.23 4.02 5.14
C ARG A 124 20.82 4.51 5.51
N LEU A 125 19.80 4.05 4.77
CA LEU A 125 18.40 4.37 5.08
C LEU A 125 17.99 3.82 6.46
N LEU A 126 18.34 2.58 6.75
CA LEU A 126 18.03 1.93 8.02
C LEU A 126 18.75 2.63 9.18
N GLU A 127 20.04 2.97 9.01
CA GLU A 127 20.85 3.68 10.00
C GLU A 127 20.35 5.09 10.30
N ALA A 128 19.76 5.76 9.33
CA ALA A 128 19.17 7.09 9.48
C ALA A 128 17.82 7.11 10.22
N ALA A 129 17.35 5.97 10.74
CA ALA A 129 16.13 5.91 11.53
C ALA A 129 16.23 6.77 12.80
N SER A 130 15.20 7.56 13.11
CA SER A 130 15.22 8.57 14.17
C SER A 130 15.16 8.01 15.59
N ASP A 131 14.64 6.80 15.74
CA ASP A 131 14.43 6.13 17.03
C ASP A 131 14.28 4.60 16.83
N ILE A 132 14.29 3.84 17.93
CA ILE A 132 14.24 2.38 17.94
C ILE A 132 12.96 1.87 17.24
N ARG A 133 11.80 2.52 17.44
CA ARG A 133 10.54 2.14 16.78
C ARG A 133 10.65 2.30 15.27
N ALA A 134 11.17 3.43 14.81
CA ALA A 134 11.36 3.69 13.38
C ALA A 134 12.36 2.69 12.79
N ARG A 135 13.45 2.39 13.49
CA ARG A 135 14.44 1.40 13.08
C ARG A 135 13.82 0.01 12.95
N ALA A 136 13.15 -0.48 13.97
CA ALA A 136 12.48 -1.79 13.96
C ALA A 136 11.43 -1.90 12.84
N LEU A 137 10.67 -0.82 12.60
CA LEU A 137 9.69 -0.79 11.50
C LEU A 137 10.37 -0.87 10.12
N LEU A 138 11.43 -0.10 9.89
CA LEU A 138 12.16 -0.10 8.63
C LEU A 138 12.85 -1.43 8.38
N GLU A 139 13.48 -2.01 9.40
CA GLU A 139 14.10 -3.33 9.34
C GLU A 139 13.06 -4.40 8.96
N LEU A 140 11.92 -4.42 9.61
CA LEU A 140 10.85 -5.37 9.30
C LEU A 140 10.30 -5.17 7.89
N LEU A 141 10.09 -3.92 7.46
CA LEU A 141 9.60 -3.62 6.10
C LEU A 141 10.56 -4.14 5.02
N TYR A 142 11.86 -4.02 5.27
CA TYR A 142 12.88 -4.48 4.34
C TYR A 142 13.11 -5.99 4.47
N ALA A 143 13.32 -6.53 5.67
CA ALA A 143 13.64 -7.94 5.88
C ALA A 143 12.49 -8.87 5.43
N ALA A 144 11.24 -8.49 5.65
CA ALA A 144 10.09 -9.31 5.28
C ALA A 144 9.36 -8.83 4.01
N GLY A 145 9.82 -7.76 3.38
CA GLY A 145 9.19 -7.20 2.19
C GLY A 145 7.72 -6.83 2.37
N LEU A 146 7.32 -6.43 3.57
CA LEU A 146 5.91 -6.16 3.91
C LEU A 146 5.40 -4.87 3.26
N ARG A 147 4.08 -4.86 2.97
CA ARG A 147 3.41 -3.59 2.75
C ARG A 147 3.32 -2.83 4.08
N ILE A 148 3.41 -1.50 4.04
CA ILE A 148 3.30 -0.69 5.27
C ILE A 148 2.00 -1.00 6.05
N SER A 149 0.89 -1.25 5.35
CA SER A 149 -0.37 -1.63 5.98
C SER A 149 -0.32 -3.01 6.64
N GLU A 150 0.44 -3.95 6.09
CA GLU A 150 0.67 -5.26 6.69
C GLU A 150 1.49 -5.09 7.98
N ALA A 151 2.62 -4.40 7.92
CA ALA A 151 3.50 -4.19 9.08
C ALA A 151 2.80 -3.50 10.26
N ILE A 152 2.04 -2.42 10.02
CA ILE A 152 1.34 -1.72 11.11
C ILE A 152 0.14 -2.48 11.66
N ASN A 153 -0.39 -3.45 10.92
CA ASN A 153 -1.53 -4.27 11.37
C ASN A 153 -1.12 -5.53 12.13
N LEU A 154 0.18 -5.84 12.19
CA LEU A 154 0.67 -6.95 13.01
C LEU A 154 0.35 -6.74 14.48
N ASP A 155 -0.04 -7.82 15.14
CA ASP A 155 -0.09 -7.94 16.58
C ASP A 155 1.18 -8.62 17.08
N LEU A 156 1.44 -8.56 18.39
CA LEU A 156 2.65 -9.17 18.98
C LEU A 156 2.69 -10.68 18.75
N GLU A 157 1.53 -11.35 18.77
CA GLU A 157 1.41 -12.80 18.52
C GLU A 157 1.66 -13.19 17.06
N ASP A 158 1.68 -12.23 16.13
CA ASP A 158 2.01 -12.52 14.73
C ASP A 158 3.52 -12.64 14.50
N LEU A 159 4.35 -12.22 15.48
CA LEU A 159 5.80 -12.37 15.47
C LEU A 159 6.23 -13.60 16.28
N SER A 160 6.83 -14.58 15.63
CA SER A 160 7.53 -15.69 16.30
C SER A 160 9.01 -15.38 16.36
N ARG A 161 9.53 -15.01 17.55
CA ARG A 161 10.96 -14.73 17.74
C ARG A 161 11.78 -16.01 17.57
N ASP A 162 11.39 -17.09 18.24
CA ASP A 162 12.10 -18.37 18.17
C ASP A 162 12.02 -19.02 16.79
N GLY A 163 10.91 -18.80 16.10
CA GLY A 163 10.70 -19.30 14.75
C GLY A 163 11.28 -18.40 13.65
N ALA A 164 11.73 -17.21 13.99
CA ALA A 164 12.24 -16.20 13.06
C ALA A 164 11.30 -15.92 11.87
N PHE A 165 10.02 -15.71 12.15
CA PHE A 165 9.03 -15.37 11.11
C PHE A 165 7.93 -14.45 11.62
N VAL A 166 7.25 -13.78 10.68
CA VAL A 166 5.99 -13.08 10.91
C VAL A 166 4.87 -13.72 10.13
N ARG A 167 3.69 -13.81 10.75
CA ARG A 167 2.44 -14.23 10.12
C ARG A 167 1.72 -12.99 9.58
N VAL A 168 1.47 -12.97 8.29
CA VAL A 168 0.90 -11.81 7.60
C VAL A 168 -0.41 -12.19 6.94
N ILE A 169 -1.47 -11.42 7.21
CA ILE A 169 -2.77 -11.57 6.56
C ILE A 169 -2.82 -10.62 5.36
N GLY A 170 -2.93 -11.18 4.16
CA GLY A 170 -2.98 -10.45 2.89
C GLY A 170 -4.40 -10.14 2.41
N LYS A 171 -4.52 -9.72 1.14
CA LYS A 171 -5.82 -9.47 0.50
C LYS A 171 -6.63 -10.79 0.41
N GLY A 172 -7.89 -10.73 0.83
CA GLY A 172 -8.81 -11.89 0.81
C GLY A 172 -8.56 -12.86 1.96
N ASP A 173 -8.06 -12.36 3.09
CA ASP A 173 -7.83 -13.12 4.33
C ASP A 173 -6.85 -14.30 4.18
N LYS A 174 -5.96 -14.21 3.21
CA LYS A 174 -4.93 -15.22 2.97
C LYS A 174 -3.74 -14.97 3.89
N GLU A 175 -3.44 -15.96 4.74
CA GLU A 175 -2.27 -15.94 5.59
C GLU A 175 -1.01 -16.40 4.84
N ARG A 176 0.13 -15.82 5.21
CA ARG A 176 1.45 -16.29 4.81
C ARG A 176 2.45 -16.10 5.94
N LEU A 177 3.42 -17.00 6.04
CA LEU A 177 4.57 -16.86 6.91
C LEU A 177 5.73 -16.28 6.12
N VAL A 178 6.35 -15.24 6.65
CA VAL A 178 7.50 -14.58 6.03
C VAL A 178 8.67 -14.63 7.00
N PRO A 179 9.84 -15.18 6.60
CA PRO A 179 11.03 -15.16 7.42
C PRO A 179 11.46 -13.75 7.79
N VAL A 180 12.07 -13.60 8.95
CA VAL A 180 12.65 -12.35 9.45
C VAL A 180 14.09 -12.65 9.82
N GLY A 181 15.04 -11.93 9.22
CA GLY A 181 16.47 -12.10 9.50
C GLY A 181 16.86 -11.67 10.92
N GLU A 182 17.99 -12.16 11.40
CA GLU A 182 18.47 -11.93 12.78
C GLU A 182 18.56 -10.45 13.12
N VAL A 183 19.10 -9.63 12.23
CA VAL A 183 19.23 -8.18 12.46
C VAL A 183 17.87 -7.49 12.69
N ALA A 184 16.86 -7.87 11.93
CA ALA A 184 15.51 -7.30 12.10
C ALA A 184 14.87 -7.81 13.40
N LEU A 185 15.12 -9.06 13.80
CA LEU A 185 14.67 -9.62 15.08
C LEU A 185 15.28 -8.91 16.28
N ASP A 186 16.56 -8.58 16.22
CA ASP A 186 17.26 -7.83 17.26
C ASP A 186 16.62 -6.45 17.47
N TRP A 187 16.35 -5.71 16.39
CA TRP A 187 15.69 -4.41 16.48
C TRP A 187 14.24 -4.49 16.92
N LEU A 188 13.52 -5.53 16.50
CA LEU A 188 12.16 -5.80 16.98
C LEU A 188 12.17 -6.14 18.46
N THR A 189 13.11 -6.94 18.93
CA THR A 189 13.28 -7.29 20.34
C THR A 189 13.60 -6.06 21.17
N ALA A 190 14.56 -5.24 20.75
CA ALA A 190 14.88 -3.97 21.41
C ALA A 190 13.66 -3.02 21.50
N TRP A 191 12.86 -2.95 20.45
CA TRP A 191 11.61 -2.17 20.45
C TRP A 191 10.57 -2.73 21.41
N ILE A 192 10.36 -4.06 21.42
CA ILE A 192 9.31 -4.71 22.21
C ILE A 192 9.62 -4.65 23.70
N ASP A 193 10.87 -4.92 24.06
CA ASP A 193 11.25 -5.18 25.44
C ASP A 193 11.44 -3.90 26.26
N ASP A 194 11.69 -2.73 25.63
CA ASP A 194 11.87 -1.46 26.34
C ASP A 194 10.86 -0.39 25.87
N PRO A 195 10.99 0.32 24.75
CA PRO A 195 10.09 1.46 24.45
C PRO A 195 8.62 1.07 24.34
N ARG A 196 8.33 -0.10 23.72
CA ARG A 196 6.95 -0.59 23.62
C ARG A 196 6.40 -0.99 24.97
N ALA A 197 7.17 -1.67 25.80
CA ALA A 197 6.75 -2.06 27.14
C ALA A 197 6.41 -0.84 28.00
N ALA A 198 7.22 0.23 27.92
CA ALA A 198 6.95 1.49 28.58
C ALA A 198 5.64 2.14 28.11
N LEU A 199 5.36 2.14 26.80
CA LEU A 199 4.09 2.64 26.24
C LEU A 199 2.88 1.81 26.68
N VAL A 200 3.01 0.49 26.73
CA VAL A 200 1.96 -0.42 27.23
C VAL A 200 1.63 -0.11 28.70
N ALA A 201 2.65 0.06 29.53
CA ALA A 201 2.47 0.40 30.94
C ALA A 201 1.83 1.78 31.13
N LEU A 202 2.31 2.79 30.38
CA LEU A 202 1.83 4.16 30.47
C LEU A 202 0.36 4.31 30.05
N HIS A 203 -0.05 3.62 29.00
CA HIS A 203 -1.39 3.78 28.40
C HIS A 203 -2.35 2.63 28.72
N HIS A 204 -1.97 1.69 29.57
CA HIS A 204 -2.79 0.53 29.95
C HIS A 204 -3.34 -0.23 28.73
N VAL A 205 -2.49 -0.48 27.73
CA VAL A 205 -2.89 -1.15 26.48
C VAL A 205 -3.37 -2.55 26.78
N ALA A 206 -4.63 -2.86 26.43
CA ALA A 206 -5.21 -4.17 26.65
C ALA A 206 -4.50 -5.27 25.84
N PRO A 207 -4.22 -6.44 26.42
CA PRO A 207 -3.38 -7.47 25.82
C PRO A 207 -4.13 -8.41 24.84
N VAL A 208 -5.13 -7.94 24.12
CA VAL A 208 -5.76 -8.76 23.06
C VAL A 208 -4.70 -9.12 22.02
N ARG A 209 -4.40 -10.41 21.84
CA ARG A 209 -3.31 -10.91 20.98
C ARG A 209 -1.94 -10.25 21.28
N GLY A 210 -1.66 -9.94 22.55
CA GLY A 210 -0.47 -9.18 22.94
C GLY A 210 -0.50 -7.71 22.53
N GLY A 211 -1.57 -7.24 21.92
CA GLY A 211 -1.74 -5.89 21.37
C GLY A 211 -0.92 -5.64 20.10
N PRO A 212 -1.04 -4.43 19.50
CA PRO A 212 -0.32 -4.09 18.29
C PRO A 212 1.21 -4.22 18.45
N LEU A 213 1.88 -4.77 17.45
CA LEU A 213 3.36 -4.85 17.44
C LEU A 213 3.96 -3.44 17.47
N PHE A 214 3.45 -2.53 16.63
CA PHE A 214 3.87 -1.13 16.62
C PHE A 214 2.80 -0.23 17.24
N LEU A 215 3.19 0.47 18.29
CA LEU A 215 2.37 1.46 19.00
C LEU A 215 2.72 2.88 18.56
N GLY A 216 1.71 3.72 18.45
CA GLY A 216 1.89 5.18 18.40
C GLY A 216 2.07 5.77 19.80
N ASP A 217 2.44 7.05 19.88
CA ASP A 217 2.78 7.74 21.11
C ASP A 217 1.63 7.81 22.14
N ARG A 218 0.40 7.54 21.72
CA ARG A 218 -0.80 7.48 22.57
C ARG A 218 -1.21 6.06 22.97
N GLY A 219 -0.35 5.08 22.80
CA GLY A 219 -0.61 3.68 23.15
C GLY A 219 -1.53 2.92 22.18
N GLY A 220 -2.12 3.58 21.20
CA GLY A 220 -2.88 2.92 20.14
C GLY A 220 -1.97 2.34 19.05
N ARG A 221 -2.54 1.54 18.13
CA ARG A 221 -1.83 1.04 16.95
C ARG A 221 -1.21 2.20 16.15
N LEU A 222 0.02 2.01 15.68
CA LEU A 222 0.73 3.01 14.87
C LEU A 222 -0.08 3.37 13.62
N ALA A 223 -0.40 4.65 13.46
CA ALA A 223 -1.15 5.11 12.30
C ALA A 223 -0.29 5.05 11.03
N ARG A 224 -0.92 4.70 9.90
CA ARG A 224 -0.24 4.64 8.59
C ARG A 224 0.54 5.91 8.25
N GLN A 225 -0.02 7.08 8.59
CA GLN A 225 0.65 8.36 8.34
C GLN A 225 1.93 8.51 9.17
N GLN A 226 1.92 8.08 10.44
CA GLN A 226 3.11 8.10 11.30
C GLN A 226 4.20 7.16 10.76
N ALA A 227 3.82 5.94 10.38
CA ALA A 227 4.73 5.00 9.75
C ALA A 227 5.33 5.55 8.44
N TRP A 228 4.52 6.20 7.61
CA TRP A 228 4.98 6.87 6.38
C TRP A 228 5.95 8.01 6.68
N THR A 229 5.66 8.80 7.70
CA THR A 229 6.53 9.90 8.15
C THR A 229 7.88 9.37 8.66
N ALA A 230 7.89 8.23 9.37
CA ALA A 230 9.13 7.60 9.81
C ALA A 230 10.02 7.19 8.62
N VAL A 231 9.42 6.54 7.58
CA VAL A 231 10.14 6.19 6.34
C VAL A 231 10.71 7.43 5.65
N LYS A 232 9.92 8.51 5.55
CA LYS A 232 10.37 9.74 4.90
C LYS A 232 11.48 10.45 5.67
N ARG A 233 11.40 10.52 6.98
CA ARG A 233 12.47 11.10 7.81
C ARG A 233 13.79 10.33 7.68
N ALA A 234 13.72 9.00 7.68
CA ALA A 234 14.90 8.18 7.44
C ALA A 234 15.49 8.41 6.03
N ALA A 235 14.63 8.54 5.02
CA ALA A 235 15.05 8.87 3.65
C ALA A 235 15.74 10.24 3.58
N ASP A 236 15.21 11.24 4.27
CA ASP A 236 15.82 12.58 4.36
C ASP A 236 17.18 12.52 5.05
N GLY A 237 17.28 11.80 6.17
CA GLY A 237 18.55 11.61 6.89
C GLY A 237 19.61 10.86 6.10
N ALA A 238 19.19 9.93 5.21
CA ALA A 238 20.09 9.17 4.34
C ALA A 238 20.46 9.88 3.03
N GLY A 239 19.88 11.07 2.76
CA GLY A 239 20.06 11.78 1.48
C GLY A 239 19.31 11.13 0.30
N LEU A 240 18.21 10.42 0.58
CA LEU A 240 17.42 9.64 -0.39
C LEU A 240 15.96 10.14 -0.51
N THR A 241 15.69 11.39 -0.19
CA THR A 241 14.36 12.01 0.03
C THR A 241 13.31 11.66 -1.02
N ASP A 242 13.65 11.79 -2.29
CA ASP A 242 12.68 11.61 -3.40
C ASP A 242 12.61 10.18 -3.92
N ARG A 243 13.55 9.32 -3.53
CA ARG A 243 13.69 7.95 -4.03
C ARG A 243 13.01 6.90 -3.16
N VAL A 244 12.73 7.22 -1.88
CA VAL A 244 12.28 6.23 -0.90
C VAL A 244 10.80 6.36 -0.56
N SER A 245 10.16 5.21 -0.60
CA SER A 245 8.80 4.97 -0.12
C SER A 245 8.73 3.55 0.47
N PRO A 246 7.68 3.19 1.21
CA PRO A 246 7.49 1.80 1.63
C PRO A 246 7.43 0.80 0.46
N HIS A 247 6.99 1.24 -0.71
CA HIS A 247 7.00 0.41 -1.92
C HIS A 247 8.42 0.22 -2.47
N THR A 248 9.28 1.24 -2.35
CA THR A 248 10.69 1.14 -2.74
C THR A 248 11.41 0.08 -1.91
N LEU A 249 11.24 0.08 -0.56
CA LEU A 249 11.82 -0.94 0.33
C LEU A 249 11.39 -2.36 -0.05
N ARG A 250 10.09 -2.55 -0.28
CA ARG A 250 9.56 -3.85 -0.69
C ARG A 250 10.08 -4.27 -2.08
N HIS A 251 10.27 -3.33 -2.99
CA HIS A 251 10.84 -3.62 -4.30
C HIS A 251 12.32 -3.97 -4.20
N SER A 252 13.08 -3.24 -3.37
CA SER A 252 14.49 -3.56 -3.09
C SER A 252 14.64 -4.94 -2.44
N PHE A 253 13.79 -5.30 -1.47
CA PHE A 253 13.74 -6.66 -0.93
C PHE A 253 13.58 -7.72 -2.03
N ALA A 254 12.61 -7.54 -2.94
CA ALA A 254 12.39 -8.50 -4.02
C ALA A 254 13.60 -8.60 -4.96
N THR A 255 14.19 -7.46 -5.32
CA THR A 255 15.34 -7.38 -6.22
C THR A 255 16.57 -8.02 -5.57
N HIS A 256 16.88 -7.69 -4.32
CA HIS A 256 18.04 -8.24 -3.63
C HIS A 256 17.94 -9.75 -3.41
N LEU A 257 16.73 -10.28 -3.14
CA LEU A 257 16.55 -11.73 -3.09
C LEU A 257 16.81 -12.39 -4.45
N LEU A 258 16.35 -11.80 -5.55
CA LEU A 258 16.59 -12.33 -6.89
C LEU A 258 18.06 -12.26 -7.26
N GLU A 259 18.74 -11.16 -6.96
CA GLU A 259 20.18 -10.97 -7.15
C GLU A 259 21.00 -11.93 -6.28
N GLY A 260 20.54 -12.25 -5.07
CA GLY A 260 21.08 -13.28 -4.18
C GLY A 260 20.78 -14.72 -4.62
N GLY A 261 20.11 -14.90 -5.77
CA GLY A 261 19.85 -16.22 -6.38
C GLY A 261 18.54 -16.89 -5.93
N ALA A 262 17.63 -16.17 -5.27
CA ALA A 262 16.32 -16.71 -4.94
C ALA A 262 15.47 -16.95 -6.21
N ASP A 263 14.73 -18.06 -6.23
CA ASP A 263 13.76 -18.34 -7.29
C ASP A 263 12.62 -17.32 -7.28
N LEU A 264 12.21 -16.86 -8.48
CA LEU A 264 11.13 -15.87 -8.64
C LEU A 264 9.81 -16.32 -7.97
N ARG A 265 9.51 -17.62 -7.96
CA ARG A 265 8.30 -18.15 -7.32
C ARG A 265 8.35 -17.98 -5.81
N VAL A 266 9.51 -18.26 -5.19
CA VAL A 266 9.72 -18.04 -3.75
C VAL A 266 9.52 -16.57 -3.40
N VAL A 267 10.10 -15.65 -4.19
CA VAL A 267 9.92 -14.21 -3.99
C VAL A 267 8.44 -13.79 -4.14
N GLN A 268 7.72 -14.34 -5.12
CA GLN A 268 6.30 -14.07 -5.31
C GLN A 268 5.45 -14.59 -4.14
N GLU A 269 5.78 -15.76 -3.58
CA GLU A 269 5.11 -16.33 -2.38
C GLU A 269 5.34 -15.45 -1.16
N LEU A 270 6.59 -15.06 -0.88
CA LEU A 270 6.93 -14.15 0.21
C LEU A 270 6.17 -12.82 0.10
N LEU A 271 6.05 -12.29 -1.11
CA LEU A 271 5.32 -11.05 -1.37
C LEU A 271 3.79 -11.20 -1.34
N GLY A 272 3.24 -12.41 -1.43
CA GLY A 272 1.80 -12.64 -1.45
C GLY A 272 1.13 -12.10 -2.71
N HIS A 273 1.65 -12.46 -3.89
CA HIS A 273 1.04 -12.14 -5.17
C HIS A 273 -0.14 -13.08 -5.46
N ALA A 274 -1.33 -12.53 -5.66
CA ALA A 274 -2.62 -13.24 -5.74
C ALA A 274 -2.84 -14.11 -6.98
N SER A 275 -1.89 -14.23 -7.91
CA SER A 275 -2.11 -14.89 -9.20
C SER A 275 -1.79 -16.39 -9.24
N ILE A 276 -1.33 -16.98 -8.16
CA ILE A 276 -1.13 -18.44 -8.09
C ILE A 276 -2.00 -18.97 -6.96
N SER A 277 -3.00 -19.75 -7.33
CA SER A 277 -3.91 -20.44 -6.42
C SER A 277 -3.14 -21.53 -5.65
N THR A 278 -2.61 -21.20 -4.49
CA THR A 278 -2.00 -22.18 -3.60
C THR A 278 -2.43 -21.95 -2.17
N THR A 279 -3.71 -22.23 -1.91
CA THR A 279 -4.21 -22.46 -0.55
C THR A 279 -3.88 -23.90 -0.08
N GLN A 280 -3.15 -24.66 -0.87
CA GLN A 280 -2.76 -26.04 -0.58
C GLN A 280 -1.24 -26.14 -0.56
N LEU A 281 -0.68 -26.55 0.55
CA LEU A 281 0.69 -26.94 0.85
C LEU A 281 1.59 -25.90 1.56
N TYR A 282 1.15 -25.37 2.71
CA TYR A 282 2.14 -25.11 3.75
C TYR A 282 2.41 -26.44 4.49
N THR A 283 3.15 -27.32 3.85
CA THR A 283 3.80 -28.45 4.55
C THR A 283 5.08 -27.93 5.19
N HIS A 284 5.52 -28.54 6.30
CA HIS A 284 6.79 -28.21 6.98
C HIS A 284 7.97 -28.12 6.02
N LEU A 285 8.00 -28.97 4.98
CA LEU A 285 9.02 -28.98 3.93
C LEU A 285 9.08 -27.71 3.09
N THR A 286 7.94 -27.04 2.87
CA THR A 286 7.89 -25.77 2.12
C THR A 286 8.41 -24.60 2.95
N GLY A 287 8.17 -24.59 4.26
CA GLY A 287 8.66 -23.58 5.18
C GLY A 287 10.18 -23.61 5.36
N GLU A 288 10.77 -24.78 5.49
CA GLU A 288 12.23 -24.96 5.57
C GLU A 288 12.93 -24.53 4.29
N ARG A 289 12.39 -24.90 3.14
CA ARG A 289 12.93 -24.47 1.84
C ARG A 289 12.87 -22.94 1.65
N ILE A 290 11.81 -22.29 2.07
CA ILE A 290 11.69 -20.83 2.01
C ILE A 290 12.73 -20.18 2.92
N ARG A 291 12.94 -20.67 4.14
CA ARG A 291 13.98 -20.21 5.05
C ARG A 291 15.38 -20.38 4.45
N ASP A 292 15.69 -21.54 3.90
CA ASP A 292 16.95 -21.84 3.26
C ASP A 292 17.24 -20.89 2.10
N VAL A 293 16.26 -20.61 1.25
CA VAL A 293 16.41 -19.66 0.15
C VAL A 293 16.61 -18.25 0.70
N TYR A 294 15.81 -17.85 1.70
CA TYR A 294 15.92 -16.56 2.32
C TYR A 294 17.29 -16.33 2.98
N SER A 295 17.76 -17.29 3.79
CA SER A 295 19.03 -17.16 4.51
C SER A 295 20.26 -17.09 3.58
N ARG A 296 20.18 -17.68 2.38
CA ARG A 296 21.26 -17.59 1.39
C ARG A 296 21.21 -16.33 0.53
N ALA A 297 20.02 -15.81 0.29
CA ALA A 297 19.79 -14.77 -0.72
C ALA A 297 19.55 -13.38 -0.12
N HIS A 298 19.06 -13.26 1.12
CA HIS A 298 18.77 -11.96 1.71
C HIS A 298 20.01 -11.34 2.36
N PRO A 299 20.37 -10.08 2.06
CA PRO A 299 21.59 -9.44 2.59
C PRO A 299 21.64 -9.30 4.13
N ARG A 300 20.49 -9.41 4.80
CA ARG A 300 20.34 -9.28 6.27
C ARG A 300 19.58 -10.46 6.87
N ALA A 301 19.80 -11.66 6.32
CA ALA A 301 19.23 -12.90 6.84
C ALA A 301 19.72 -13.23 8.25
#